data_2c883c950933df14863998b1054de891
#
_entry.id   2c883c950933df14863998b1054de891
#
_cell.length_a   1.000
_cell.length_b   1.000
_cell.length_c   1.000
_cell.angle_alpha   90.00
_cell.angle_beta   90.00
_cell.angle_gamma   90.00
#
_symmetry.space_group_name_H-M   'P 1'
#
loop_
_entity.id
_entity.type
_entity.pdbx_description
1 polymer ?
#
loop_
_entity_poly.entity_id
_entity_poly.type
_entity_poly.pdbx_seq_one_letter_code
_entity_poly.pdbx_strand_id
1 'polypeptide(L)'
;MTQDQLLIKLFDEVAYVWPRVGYPPLVTPFSQYVKNLAMMNVMAMEKGKDRWGMIADDIWDMILGKAGRLPGKLAPEIIEKAEREGRKFFDGNPQDNYPDQLEKYRKMMLEKQWDKGQDDEELFEYAMHPAQYEAYKSGKAKEDFLADVKKRREEKANATTPVEAENKTKVLTVDVNGQPYRVTVAYGAVDPAT
;
A
#
# COMPACT_ATOMS: atom_id res chain seq x y z
N MET A 1 11.00 19.15 -3.38
CA MET A 1 11.78 17.90 -3.18
C MET A 1 11.58 17.01 -4.38
N THR A 2 12.66 16.50 -5.01
CA THR A 2 12.59 15.53 -6.11
C THR A 2 12.28 14.13 -5.59
N GLN A 3 11.92 13.20 -6.49
CA GLN A 3 11.68 11.79 -6.13
C GLN A 3 12.92 11.13 -5.49
N ASP A 4 14.11 11.39 -6.06
CA ASP A 4 15.38 10.85 -5.56
C ASP A 4 15.72 11.39 -4.17
N GLN A 5 15.52 12.69 -3.94
CA GLN A 5 15.70 13.30 -2.63
C GLN A 5 14.74 12.72 -1.58
N LEU A 6 13.48 12.46 -1.95
CA LEU A 6 12.51 11.80 -1.07
C LEU A 6 12.98 10.40 -0.73
N LEU A 7 13.42 9.62 -1.72
CA LEU A 7 13.87 8.25 -1.51
C LEU A 7 15.06 8.18 -0.55
N ILE A 8 16.07 9.04 -0.74
CA ILE A 8 17.23 9.12 0.17
C ILE A 8 16.77 9.42 1.60
N LYS A 9 15.92 10.45 1.78
CA LYS A 9 15.39 10.80 3.11
C LYS A 9 14.60 9.67 3.75
N LEU A 10 13.86 8.89 2.95
CA LEU A 10 13.13 7.74 3.46
C LEU A 10 14.05 6.63 3.94
N PHE A 11 15.13 6.32 3.23
CA PHE A 11 16.11 5.34 3.69
C PHE A 11 16.77 5.77 5.00
N ASP A 12 17.19 7.02 5.08
CA ASP A 12 17.78 7.58 6.31
C ASP A 12 16.80 7.53 7.47
N GLU A 13 15.54 7.87 7.22
CA GLU A 13 14.50 7.86 8.25
C GLU A 13 14.10 6.44 8.65
N VAL A 14 14.07 5.47 7.75
CA VAL A 14 13.88 4.04 8.10
C VAL A 14 15.01 3.56 9.00
N ALA A 15 16.26 3.89 8.68
CA ALA A 15 17.41 3.56 9.51
C ALA A 15 17.35 4.22 10.90
N TYR A 16 16.74 5.39 11.01
CA TYR A 16 16.49 6.10 12.26
C TYR A 16 15.35 5.48 13.07
N VAL A 17 14.24 5.17 12.43
CA VAL A 17 12.99 4.69 13.05
C VAL A 17 13.13 3.25 13.54
N TRP A 18 13.64 2.36 12.71
CA TRP A 18 13.63 0.92 12.96
C TRP A 18 14.23 0.52 14.33
N PRO A 19 15.44 0.97 14.72
CA PRO A 19 15.98 0.66 16.05
C PRO A 19 15.15 1.29 17.18
N ARG A 20 14.55 2.44 16.96
CA ARG A 20 13.81 3.19 18.00
C ARG A 20 12.45 2.59 18.33
N VAL A 21 11.87 1.86 17.39
CA VAL A 21 10.63 1.10 17.61
C VAL A 21 10.89 -0.36 17.99
N GLY A 22 12.11 -0.70 18.45
CA GLY A 22 12.43 -2.01 19.01
C GLY A 22 12.78 -3.09 17.99
N TYR A 23 13.30 -2.74 16.83
CA TYR A 23 13.74 -3.68 15.78
C TYR A 23 12.66 -4.69 15.37
N PRO A 24 11.44 -4.31 15.03
CA PRO A 24 10.46 -5.27 14.55
C PRO A 24 11.00 -6.02 13.33
N PRO A 25 10.66 -7.31 13.17
CA PRO A 25 11.08 -8.07 12.00
C PRO A 25 10.53 -7.41 10.72
N LEU A 26 11.39 -7.19 9.71
CA LEU A 26 11.01 -6.51 8.48
C LEU A 26 10.29 -7.45 7.49
N VAL A 27 9.27 -8.13 7.99
CA VAL A 27 8.30 -8.93 7.23
C VAL A 27 6.92 -8.30 7.34
N THR A 28 6.05 -8.61 6.41
CA THR A 28 4.65 -8.12 6.42
C THR A 28 3.92 -8.58 7.69
N PRO A 29 3.22 -7.69 8.41
CA PRO A 29 2.95 -6.28 8.09
C PRO A 29 3.99 -5.28 8.64
N PHE A 30 4.91 -5.68 9.49
CA PHE A 30 5.80 -4.79 10.25
C PHE A 30 6.74 -3.96 9.38
N SER A 31 7.21 -4.52 8.27
CA SER A 31 7.99 -3.76 7.28
C SER A 31 7.21 -2.56 6.72
N GLN A 32 5.90 -2.73 6.52
CA GLN A 32 5.03 -1.65 6.08
C GLN A 32 4.84 -0.60 7.19
N TYR A 33 4.73 -1.03 8.45
CA TYR A 33 4.60 -0.13 9.59
C TYR A 33 5.82 0.76 9.75
N VAL A 34 7.03 0.17 9.71
CA VAL A 34 8.28 0.94 9.77
C VAL A 34 8.40 1.93 8.62
N LYS A 35 8.13 1.48 7.39
CA LYS A 35 8.14 2.32 6.20
C LYS A 35 7.12 3.47 6.29
N ASN A 36 5.89 3.16 6.68
CA ASN A 36 4.83 4.17 6.78
C ASN A 36 5.15 5.20 7.86
N LEU A 37 5.66 4.77 9.01
CA LEU A 37 6.07 5.67 10.08
C LEU A 37 7.22 6.58 9.65
N ALA A 38 8.22 6.03 8.95
CA ALA A 38 9.29 6.82 8.36
C ALA A 38 8.75 7.85 7.35
N MET A 39 7.82 7.45 6.49
CA MET A 39 7.18 8.37 5.54
C MET A 39 6.44 9.51 6.27
N MET A 40 5.67 9.19 7.31
CA MET A 40 4.94 10.18 8.11
C MET A 40 5.89 11.17 8.75
N ASN A 41 7.02 10.70 9.29
CA ASN A 41 8.04 11.54 9.87
C ASN A 41 8.68 12.47 8.82
N VAL A 42 9.09 11.94 7.66
CA VAL A 42 9.64 12.76 6.57
C VAL A 42 8.65 13.84 6.15
N MET A 43 7.39 13.48 5.95
CA MET A 43 6.35 14.45 5.56
C MET A 43 6.08 15.51 6.65
N ALA A 44 6.22 15.15 7.92
CA ALA A 44 6.09 16.08 9.03
C ALA A 44 7.27 17.05 9.06
N MET A 45 8.49 16.55 8.97
CA MET A 45 9.72 17.36 8.96
C MET A 45 9.80 18.33 7.78
N GLU A 46 9.32 17.92 6.58
CA GLU A 46 9.23 18.83 5.43
C GLU A 46 8.27 20.00 5.66
N LYS A 47 7.33 19.84 6.60
CA LYS A 47 6.40 20.90 7.04
C LYS A 47 6.88 21.64 8.30
N GLY A 48 8.14 21.45 8.69
CA GLY A 48 8.71 22.06 9.90
C GLY A 48 8.13 21.51 11.22
N LYS A 49 7.58 20.29 11.21
CA LYS A 49 7.06 19.61 12.39
C LYS A 49 8.03 18.56 12.88
N ASP A 50 7.91 18.18 14.15
CA ASP A 50 8.73 17.14 14.76
C ASP A 50 8.33 15.73 14.29
N ARG A 51 9.27 14.79 14.45
CA ARG A 51 9.04 13.35 14.31
C ARG A 51 7.98 12.87 15.30
N TRP A 52 7.41 11.72 15.02
CA TRP A 52 6.44 11.06 15.90
C TRP A 52 5.13 11.83 16.10
N GLY A 53 4.87 12.87 15.34
CA GLY A 53 3.65 13.66 15.46
C GLY A 53 2.39 12.82 15.27
N MET A 54 2.45 11.85 14.36
CA MET A 54 1.37 10.92 14.08
C MET A 54 1.91 9.49 13.98
N ILE A 55 1.38 8.60 14.81
CA ILE A 55 1.62 7.15 14.79
C ILE A 55 0.25 6.49 14.69
N ALA A 56 0.01 5.72 13.63
CA ALA A 56 -1.26 5.03 13.41
C ALA A 56 -1.50 3.94 14.48
N ASP A 57 -2.75 3.59 14.72
CA ASP A 57 -3.10 2.67 15.82
C ASP A 57 -2.56 1.25 15.63
N ASP A 58 -2.48 0.76 14.40
CA ASP A 58 -1.86 -0.53 14.08
C ASP A 58 -0.33 -0.53 14.36
N ILE A 59 0.34 0.61 14.11
CA ILE A 59 1.75 0.79 14.48
C ILE A 59 1.91 0.87 16.00
N TRP A 60 0.99 1.55 16.68
CA TRP A 60 0.95 1.56 18.13
C TRP A 60 0.73 0.16 18.71
N ASP A 61 -0.14 -0.65 18.15
CA ASP A 61 -0.39 -2.02 18.60
C ASP A 61 0.87 -2.89 18.51
N MET A 62 1.67 -2.70 17.44
CA MET A 62 3.00 -3.32 17.34
C MET A 62 3.94 -2.80 18.44
N ILE A 63 4.07 -1.49 18.60
CA ILE A 63 4.98 -0.85 19.59
C ILE A 63 4.62 -1.25 21.02
N LEU A 64 3.34 -1.31 21.33
CA LEU A 64 2.83 -1.64 22.66
C LEU A 64 2.91 -3.14 23.00
N GLY A 65 3.33 -3.99 22.06
CA GLY A 65 3.51 -5.42 22.30
C GLY A 65 2.26 -6.27 22.09
N LYS A 66 1.15 -5.70 21.62
CA LYS A 66 -0.10 -6.46 21.35
C LYS A 66 0.05 -7.50 20.23
N ALA A 67 0.97 -7.27 19.31
CA ALA A 67 1.31 -8.22 18.25
C ALA A 67 2.49 -9.15 18.60
N GLY A 68 2.96 -9.11 19.84
CA GLY A 68 4.09 -9.88 20.36
C GLY A 68 5.25 -9.00 20.81
N ARG A 69 6.23 -9.65 21.46
CA ARG A 69 7.41 -8.95 21.97
C ARG A 69 8.32 -8.52 20.82
N LEU A 70 8.78 -7.28 20.91
CA LEU A 70 9.79 -6.74 20.00
C LEU A 70 11.18 -7.27 20.36
N PRO A 71 12.07 -7.51 19.37
CA PRO A 71 13.43 -8.01 19.61
C PRO A 71 14.32 -7.05 20.40
N GLY A 72 14.13 -5.74 20.21
CA GLY A 72 14.92 -4.70 20.86
C GLY A 72 14.13 -3.87 21.83
N LYS A 73 14.84 -2.94 22.50
CA LYS A 73 14.23 -1.97 23.39
C LYS A 73 13.67 -0.78 22.61
N LEU A 74 12.56 -0.26 23.07
CA LEU A 74 12.01 0.99 22.55
C LEU A 74 12.88 2.18 22.98
N ALA A 75 12.97 3.19 22.15
CA ALA A 75 13.63 4.43 22.50
C ALA A 75 12.82 5.20 23.57
N PRO A 76 13.49 5.95 24.46
CA PRO A 76 12.82 6.70 25.53
C PRO A 76 11.72 7.62 25.02
N GLU A 77 11.95 8.31 23.92
CA GLU A 77 10.96 9.24 23.33
C GLU A 77 9.65 8.54 22.90
N ILE A 78 9.71 7.26 22.53
CA ILE A 78 8.52 6.47 22.17
C ILE A 78 7.76 6.06 23.44
N ILE A 79 8.48 5.69 24.50
CA ILE A 79 7.89 5.34 25.80
C ILE A 79 7.19 6.56 26.39
N GLU A 80 7.88 7.70 26.46
CA GLU A 80 7.32 8.96 26.95
C GLU A 80 6.09 9.41 26.17
N LYS A 81 6.11 9.21 24.85
CA LYS A 81 4.96 9.52 24.02
C LYS A 81 3.78 8.59 24.31
N ALA A 82 4.03 7.29 24.48
CA ALA A 82 2.99 6.34 24.85
C ALA A 82 2.34 6.71 26.19
N GLU A 83 3.15 7.04 27.19
CA GLU A 83 2.68 7.47 28.51
C GLU A 83 1.85 8.76 28.42
N ARG A 84 2.34 9.76 27.70
CA ARG A 84 1.64 11.03 27.51
C ARG A 84 0.28 10.87 26.79
N GLU A 85 0.17 9.90 25.89
CA GLU A 85 -1.07 9.56 25.20
C GLU A 85 -1.95 8.57 25.99
N GLY A 86 -1.53 8.17 27.21
CA GLY A 86 -2.29 7.23 28.04
C GLY A 86 -2.34 5.81 27.49
N ARG A 87 -1.40 5.45 26.62
CA ARG A 87 -1.32 4.13 26.03
C ARG A 87 -0.67 3.16 27.02
N LYS A 88 -1.17 1.92 27.06
CA LYS A 88 -0.68 0.88 27.97
C LYS A 88 0.08 -0.18 27.20
N PHE A 89 1.27 -0.51 27.69
CA PHE A 89 2.03 -1.66 27.18
C PHE A 89 1.34 -2.97 27.55
N PHE A 90 1.44 -3.92 26.66
CA PHE A 90 0.87 -5.24 26.78
C PHE A 90 2.01 -6.27 26.89
N ASP A 91 1.98 -7.11 27.93
CA ASP A 91 2.97 -8.17 28.17
C ASP A 91 2.34 -9.57 28.26
N GLY A 92 1.04 -9.67 27.99
CA GLY A 92 0.28 -10.92 27.96
C GLY A 92 0.52 -11.75 26.70
N ASN A 93 -0.28 -12.79 26.51
CA ASN A 93 -0.26 -13.54 25.26
C ASN A 93 -0.99 -12.74 24.16
N PRO A 94 -0.32 -12.42 23.04
CA PRO A 94 -0.93 -11.69 21.93
C PRO A 94 -2.22 -12.31 21.41
N GLN A 95 -2.34 -13.64 21.46
CA GLN A 95 -3.54 -14.36 21.03
C GLN A 95 -4.78 -13.95 21.83
N ASP A 96 -4.63 -13.54 23.08
CA ASP A 96 -5.75 -13.13 23.93
C ASP A 96 -6.42 -11.84 23.40
N ASN A 97 -5.72 -11.05 22.57
CA ASN A 97 -6.27 -9.87 21.90
C ASN A 97 -7.17 -10.22 20.70
N TYR A 98 -7.13 -11.46 20.23
CA TYR A 98 -7.84 -11.93 19.05
C TYR A 98 -8.73 -13.13 19.39
N PRO A 99 -9.85 -12.91 20.11
CA PRO A 99 -10.77 -13.99 20.44
C PRO A 99 -11.36 -14.62 19.18
N ASP A 100 -11.65 -15.91 19.24
CA ASP A 100 -12.36 -16.59 18.16
C ASP A 100 -13.71 -15.92 17.90
N GLN A 101 -13.96 -15.56 16.67
CA GLN A 101 -15.19 -14.89 16.24
C GLN A 101 -15.99 -15.70 15.22
N LEU A 102 -15.60 -16.94 14.92
CA LEU A 102 -16.28 -17.75 13.90
C LEU A 102 -17.77 -17.94 14.22
N GLU A 103 -18.10 -18.24 15.46
CA GLU A 103 -19.49 -18.40 15.89
C GLU A 103 -20.31 -17.11 15.75
N LYS A 104 -19.69 -15.95 15.96
CA LYS A 104 -20.34 -14.66 15.75
C LYS A 104 -20.67 -14.47 14.26
N TYR A 105 -19.71 -14.72 13.39
CA TYR A 105 -19.91 -14.59 11.94
C TYR A 105 -20.90 -15.63 11.42
N ARG A 106 -20.89 -16.86 11.94
CA ARG A 106 -21.89 -17.89 11.59
C ARG A 106 -23.31 -17.42 11.92
N LYS A 107 -23.54 -16.86 13.11
CA LYS A 107 -24.85 -16.29 13.48
C LYS A 107 -25.26 -15.16 12.55
N MET A 108 -24.35 -14.25 12.23
CA MET A 108 -24.61 -13.14 11.30
C MET A 108 -24.97 -13.65 9.90
N MET A 109 -24.30 -14.70 9.40
CA MET A 109 -24.63 -15.33 8.12
C MET A 109 -26.02 -15.95 8.11
N LEU A 110 -26.39 -16.65 9.20
CA LEU A 110 -27.73 -17.24 9.36
C LEU A 110 -28.81 -16.16 9.37
N GLU A 111 -28.62 -15.08 10.15
CA GLU A 111 -29.54 -13.95 10.22
C GLU A 111 -29.75 -13.27 8.85
N LYS A 112 -28.68 -13.14 8.07
CA LYS A 112 -28.70 -12.54 6.73
C LYS A 112 -29.09 -13.54 5.62
N GLN A 113 -29.35 -14.78 5.95
CA GLN A 113 -29.65 -15.87 5.00
C GLN A 113 -28.56 -16.08 3.94
N TRP A 114 -27.31 -15.88 4.32
CA TRP A 114 -26.15 -16.08 3.45
C TRP A 114 -25.55 -17.47 3.55
N ASP A 115 -25.73 -18.13 4.71
CA ASP A 115 -25.27 -19.48 4.93
C ASP A 115 -26.14 -20.47 4.14
N LYS A 116 -25.49 -21.21 3.25
CA LYS A 116 -26.15 -22.27 2.46
C LYS A 116 -25.96 -23.67 3.05
N GLY A 117 -25.25 -23.78 4.18
CA GLY A 117 -25.03 -25.03 4.91
C GLY A 117 -24.21 -26.08 4.15
N GLN A 118 -23.37 -25.66 3.19
CA GLN A 118 -22.62 -26.59 2.34
C GLN A 118 -21.21 -26.83 2.86
N ASP A 119 -20.52 -25.81 3.33
CA ASP A 119 -19.19 -25.88 3.92
C ASP A 119 -18.88 -24.62 4.74
N ASP A 120 -17.72 -24.59 5.38
CA ASP A 120 -17.27 -23.45 6.17
C ASP A 120 -16.44 -22.44 5.34
N GLU A 121 -16.26 -22.63 4.04
CA GLU A 121 -15.44 -21.75 3.21
C GLU A 121 -15.97 -20.31 3.20
N GLU A 122 -17.26 -20.14 2.94
CA GLU A 122 -17.90 -18.81 2.98
C GLU A 122 -17.83 -18.16 4.37
N LEU A 123 -17.90 -18.98 5.45
CA LEU A 123 -17.73 -18.49 6.81
C LEU A 123 -16.32 -17.94 7.05
N PHE A 124 -15.28 -18.63 6.58
CA PHE A 124 -13.91 -18.15 6.67
C PHE A 124 -13.70 -16.89 5.81
N GLU A 125 -14.24 -16.84 4.60
CA GLU A 125 -14.20 -15.64 3.77
C GLU A 125 -14.83 -14.44 4.48
N TYR A 126 -15.99 -14.62 5.11
CA TYR A 126 -16.65 -13.57 5.85
C TYR A 126 -15.84 -13.14 7.08
N ALA A 127 -15.33 -14.08 7.86
CA ALA A 127 -14.55 -13.79 9.05
C ALA A 127 -13.22 -13.07 8.74
N MET A 128 -12.57 -13.42 7.64
CA MET A 128 -11.31 -12.82 7.22
C MET A 128 -11.48 -11.45 6.55
N HIS A 129 -12.57 -11.26 5.80
CA HIS A 129 -12.79 -10.06 4.99
C HIS A 129 -14.25 -9.55 5.09
N PRO A 130 -14.73 -9.18 6.28
CA PRO A 130 -16.15 -8.90 6.51
C PRO A 130 -16.71 -7.80 5.59
N ALA A 131 -16.03 -6.69 5.45
CA ALA A 131 -16.49 -5.58 4.63
C ALA A 131 -16.57 -5.93 3.13
N GLN A 132 -15.57 -6.65 2.62
CA GLN A 132 -15.52 -7.10 1.22
C GLN A 132 -16.61 -8.15 0.95
N TYR A 133 -16.78 -9.09 1.87
CA TYR A 133 -17.81 -10.12 1.77
C TYR A 133 -19.22 -9.53 1.78
N GLU A 134 -19.48 -8.57 2.66
CA GLU A 134 -20.77 -7.85 2.69
C GLU A 134 -21.02 -7.06 1.40
N ALA A 135 -20.00 -6.38 0.87
CA ALA A 135 -20.10 -5.67 -0.40
C ALA A 135 -20.37 -6.62 -1.58
N TYR A 136 -19.77 -7.82 -1.54
CA TYR A 136 -20.03 -8.87 -2.53
C TYR A 136 -21.46 -9.41 -2.45
N LYS A 137 -21.90 -9.85 -1.26
CA LYS A 137 -23.24 -10.43 -1.06
C LYS A 137 -24.37 -9.43 -1.28
N SER A 138 -24.17 -8.14 -0.97
CA SER A 138 -25.16 -7.08 -1.24
C SER A 138 -25.23 -6.67 -2.71
N GLY A 139 -24.30 -7.11 -3.53
CA GLY A 139 -24.19 -6.70 -4.94
C GLY A 139 -23.44 -5.38 -5.14
N LYS A 140 -23.15 -4.64 -4.10
CA LYS A 140 -22.46 -3.34 -4.18
C LYS A 140 -21.10 -3.44 -4.85
N ALA A 141 -20.31 -4.45 -4.53
CA ALA A 141 -18.99 -4.65 -5.15
C ALA A 141 -19.10 -4.79 -6.69
N LYS A 142 -20.14 -5.45 -7.17
CA LYS A 142 -20.40 -5.59 -8.62
C LYS A 142 -20.81 -4.27 -9.25
N GLU A 143 -21.67 -3.51 -8.59
CA GLU A 143 -22.12 -2.19 -9.07
C GLU A 143 -20.94 -1.22 -9.16
N ASP A 144 -20.15 -1.13 -8.10
CA ASP A 144 -18.96 -0.27 -8.04
C ASP A 144 -17.94 -0.65 -9.12
N PHE A 145 -17.70 -1.95 -9.32
CA PHE A 145 -16.80 -2.45 -10.37
C PHE A 145 -17.30 -2.08 -11.76
N LEU A 146 -18.58 -2.27 -12.04
CA LEU A 146 -19.16 -1.93 -13.36
C LEU A 146 -19.12 -0.42 -13.61
N ALA A 147 -19.35 0.40 -12.58
CA ALA A 147 -19.24 1.85 -12.67
C ALA A 147 -17.79 2.28 -12.98
N ASP A 148 -16.79 1.69 -12.29
CA ASP A 148 -15.37 1.96 -12.56
C ASP A 148 -14.96 1.54 -13.98
N VAL A 149 -15.38 0.35 -14.43
CA VAL A 149 -15.12 -0.11 -15.81
C VAL A 149 -15.70 0.84 -16.85
N LYS A 150 -16.93 1.31 -16.61
CA LYS A 150 -17.58 2.29 -17.51
C LYS A 150 -16.77 3.59 -17.54
N LYS A 151 -16.42 4.14 -16.38
CA LYS A 151 -15.61 5.35 -16.26
C LYS A 151 -14.27 5.23 -16.99
N ARG A 152 -13.54 4.13 -16.78
CA ARG A 152 -12.25 3.88 -17.47
C ARG A 152 -12.39 3.77 -18.98
N ARG A 153 -13.50 3.22 -19.47
CA ARG A 153 -13.80 3.16 -20.92
C ARG A 153 -14.07 4.54 -21.49
N GLU A 154 -14.84 5.36 -20.79
CA GLU A 154 -15.11 6.75 -21.16
C GLU A 154 -13.84 7.60 -21.15
N GLU A 155 -13.01 7.47 -20.12
CA GLU A 155 -11.71 8.15 -20.03
C GLU A 155 -10.78 7.74 -21.19
N LYS A 156 -10.71 6.46 -21.52
CA LYS A 156 -9.94 6.00 -22.68
C LYS A 156 -10.49 6.51 -24.00
N ALA A 157 -11.81 6.52 -24.18
CA ALA A 157 -12.43 7.05 -25.38
C ALA A 157 -12.16 8.56 -25.55
N ASN A 158 -12.17 9.30 -24.44
CA ASN A 158 -11.88 10.73 -24.44
C ASN A 158 -10.37 11.02 -24.55
N ALA A 159 -9.50 10.13 -24.07
CA ALA A 159 -8.05 10.24 -24.21
C ALA A 159 -7.55 9.85 -25.62
N THR A 160 -8.34 9.13 -26.39
CA THR A 160 -8.13 8.89 -27.82
C THR A 160 -8.69 10.03 -28.67
N THR A 161 -8.37 11.30 -28.32
CA THR A 161 -8.21 12.29 -29.37
C THR A 161 -7.08 11.75 -30.24
N PRO A 162 -7.25 11.58 -31.57
CA PRO A 162 -6.13 11.20 -32.37
C PRO A 162 -5.06 12.27 -32.13
N VAL A 163 -4.00 11.93 -31.44
CA VAL A 163 -2.74 12.61 -31.69
C VAL A 163 -2.58 12.36 -33.17
N GLU A 164 -2.86 13.39 -34.00
CA GLU A 164 -2.32 13.41 -35.34
C GLU A 164 -0.87 13.05 -35.14
N ALA A 165 -0.54 11.82 -35.45
CA ALA A 165 0.83 11.39 -35.54
C ALA A 165 1.40 12.32 -36.60
N GLU A 166 1.99 13.45 -36.17
CA GLU A 166 2.83 14.22 -37.03
C GLU A 166 3.82 13.19 -37.56
N ASN A 167 3.63 12.79 -38.80
CA ASN A 167 4.50 11.92 -39.57
C ASN A 167 5.85 12.65 -39.74
N LYS A 168 6.49 12.96 -38.64
CA LYS A 168 7.82 13.57 -38.60
C LYS A 168 8.83 12.44 -38.76
N THR A 169 9.19 12.20 -39.99
CA THR A 169 10.40 11.46 -40.32
C THR A 169 11.56 12.02 -39.51
N LYS A 170 12.11 11.24 -38.58
CA LYS A 170 13.33 11.64 -37.85
C LYS A 170 14.53 11.09 -38.60
N VAL A 171 15.48 11.98 -38.88
CA VAL A 171 16.77 11.61 -39.45
C VAL A 171 17.79 11.58 -38.32
N LEU A 172 18.39 10.43 -38.10
CA LEU A 172 19.43 10.20 -37.08
C LEU A 172 20.74 9.89 -37.79
N THR A 173 21.84 10.38 -37.26
CA THR A 173 23.19 9.93 -37.65
C THR A 173 23.65 8.92 -36.59
N VAL A 174 23.92 7.71 -37.00
CA VAL A 174 24.38 6.62 -36.13
C VAL A 174 25.81 6.30 -36.56
N ASP A 175 26.77 6.38 -35.63
CA ASP A 175 28.16 5.95 -35.88
C ASP A 175 28.28 4.46 -35.55
N VAL A 176 28.79 3.70 -36.48
CA VAL A 176 29.11 2.28 -36.32
C VAL A 176 30.57 2.07 -36.68
N ASN A 177 31.40 1.78 -35.70
CA ASN A 177 32.85 1.56 -35.85
C ASN A 177 33.60 2.73 -36.51
N GLY A 178 33.22 3.98 -36.20
CA GLY A 178 33.85 5.17 -36.76
C GLY A 178 33.31 5.58 -38.12
N GLN A 179 32.30 4.91 -38.66
CA GLN A 179 31.62 5.31 -39.91
C GLN A 179 30.19 5.82 -39.57
N PRO A 180 29.88 7.06 -40.00
CA PRO A 180 28.54 7.63 -39.78
C PRO A 180 27.53 7.13 -40.82
N TYR A 181 26.42 6.61 -40.35
CA TYR A 181 25.26 6.20 -41.16
C TYR A 181 24.09 7.16 -40.91
N ARG A 182 23.46 7.59 -41.98
CA ARG A 182 22.24 8.39 -41.91
C ARG A 182 21.04 7.47 -41.92
N VAL A 183 20.31 7.39 -40.78
CA VAL A 183 19.14 6.54 -40.61
C VAL A 183 17.88 7.40 -40.59
N THR A 184 16.95 7.10 -41.46
CA THR A 184 15.65 7.75 -41.49
C THR A 184 14.61 6.83 -40.81
N VAL A 185 14.02 7.33 -39.73
CA VAL A 185 12.96 6.60 -38.99
C VAL A 185 11.63 7.25 -39.31
N ALA A 186 10.74 6.46 -39.93
CA ALA A 186 9.36 6.86 -40.21
C ALA A 186 8.39 5.93 -39.49
N TYR A 187 7.25 6.46 -39.02
CA TYR A 187 6.16 5.65 -38.49
C TYR A 187 5.25 5.25 -39.65
N GLY A 188 5.10 3.97 -39.91
CA GLY A 188 4.24 3.40 -40.94
C GLY A 188 4.97 2.39 -41.84
N ALA A 189 4.24 1.81 -42.80
CA ALA A 189 4.85 0.93 -43.80
C ALA A 189 5.72 1.77 -44.73
N VAL A 190 7.02 1.48 -44.76
CA VAL A 190 7.95 2.08 -45.74
C VAL A 190 7.85 1.23 -47.00
N ASP A 191 7.49 1.86 -48.13
CA ASP A 191 7.57 1.19 -49.43
C ASP A 191 9.05 0.92 -49.77
N PRO A 192 9.47 -0.33 -49.97
CA PRO A 192 10.90 -0.66 -50.17
C PRO A 192 11.45 -0.27 -51.51
N ALA A 193 10.77 0.57 -52.29
CA ALA A 193 11.08 0.88 -53.67
C ALA A 193 11.55 2.34 -53.91
N THR A 194 11.99 3.08 -52.81
CA THR A 194 12.62 4.38 -52.97
C THR A 194 13.96 4.50 -52.23
#